data_047c684fd8e5e78889d62e1c53f7a1ee
#
_entry.id   047c684fd8e5e78889d62e1c53f7a1ee
#
_cell.length_a   1.000
_cell.length_b   1.000
_cell.length_c   1.000
_cell.angle_alpha   90.00
_cell.angle_beta   90.00
_cell.angle_gamma   90.00
#
_symmetry.space_group_name_H-M   'P 1'
#
loop_
_entity.id
_entity.type
_entity.pdbx_description
1 polymer ?
#
loop_
_entity_poly.entity_id
_entity_poly.type
_entity_poly.pdbx_seq_one_letter_code
_entity_poly.pdbx_strand_id
1 'polypeptide(L)'
;GVKYEDAKKILENVGLSVDGIKLLKTIHFLTESELAFPNIENITKGYICDLTTYYDFKSDIQKALDVLVEQKQLLLTNSNYKITTDEESKLLEEMNDFDVELFIKKRDMVNYLKKTGIFNQISTINDDAQPYKFNILTDQEDEISSSSNKQLGFTVYSLFNINGSREDFIEDLKLQTQYNKDNITLVPNIDSFQEIDRLISDIKKYSHMEEKYSTESDNTIKAVIREFSTIKEEAEKSLVSKLSDAYLNGSLIYMYDEILLNGDSFKGSVNETQRKLIKNIYTKRLNSSLSDSLAPKILIENNNDKLSRYFSSNDFAFFDKNGNFVGDSLKVVEEIGSKLTRLIDGKSLEQDLSMAPWGYTFGTIITTLASLFRAGRLIVKYNNQEYFSYSDKSVQEVFTNTTKFKLASFKSLNKSLSS
;
A
#
# COMPACT_ATOMS: atom_id res chain seq x y z
N GLY A 1 17.16 -34.46 -35.99
CA GLY A 1 15.71 -34.51 -36.22
C GLY A 1 15.17 -33.14 -36.61
N VAL A 2 13.92 -33.08 -36.91
CA VAL A 2 13.20 -31.88 -37.39
C VAL A 2 13.45 -30.64 -36.52
N LYS A 3 13.37 -30.76 -35.18
CA LYS A 3 13.62 -29.64 -34.24
C LYS A 3 14.97 -28.96 -34.38
N TYR A 4 16.02 -29.70 -34.66
CA TYR A 4 17.36 -29.16 -34.84
C TYR A 4 17.46 -28.31 -36.09
N GLU A 5 16.82 -28.75 -37.18
CA GLU A 5 16.75 -28.00 -38.44
C GLU A 5 15.84 -26.77 -38.29
N ASP A 6 14.78 -26.88 -37.53
CA ASP A 6 13.89 -25.76 -37.27
C ASP A 6 14.62 -24.67 -36.44
N ALA A 7 15.35 -25.04 -35.38
CA ALA A 7 16.15 -24.08 -34.62
C ALA A 7 17.17 -23.34 -35.50
N LYS A 8 17.84 -24.07 -36.43
CA LYS A 8 18.75 -23.45 -37.39
C LYS A 8 18.04 -22.40 -38.26
N LYS A 9 16.89 -22.78 -38.88
CA LYS A 9 16.12 -21.88 -39.75
C LYS A 9 15.60 -20.65 -38.95
N ILE A 10 15.13 -20.86 -37.73
CA ILE A 10 14.65 -19.76 -36.88
C ILE A 10 15.75 -18.74 -36.63
N LEU A 11 16.94 -19.17 -36.25
CA LEU A 11 18.05 -18.28 -35.94
C LEU A 11 18.58 -17.59 -37.20
N GLU A 12 18.68 -18.32 -38.34
CA GLU A 12 19.05 -17.73 -39.64
C GLU A 12 18.04 -16.66 -40.10
N ASN A 13 16.74 -16.89 -39.93
CA ASN A 13 15.69 -15.93 -40.31
C ASN A 13 15.74 -14.62 -39.54
N VAL A 14 16.20 -14.64 -38.28
CA VAL A 14 16.39 -13.43 -37.48
C VAL A 14 17.82 -12.83 -37.59
N GLY A 15 18.65 -13.40 -38.49
CA GLY A 15 19.98 -12.87 -38.77
C GLY A 15 21.03 -13.13 -37.68
N LEU A 16 20.84 -14.13 -36.83
CA LEU A 16 21.79 -14.53 -35.80
C LEU A 16 22.80 -15.54 -36.40
N SER A 17 24.10 -15.34 -36.11
CA SER A 17 25.19 -16.18 -36.57
C SER A 17 25.42 -17.45 -35.76
N VAL A 18 24.63 -17.65 -34.67
CA VAL A 18 24.71 -18.85 -33.80
C VAL A 18 24.14 -20.05 -34.54
N ASP A 19 24.90 -21.14 -34.61
CA ASP A 19 24.42 -22.40 -35.19
C ASP A 19 23.41 -23.07 -34.25
N GLY A 20 22.12 -23.03 -34.64
CA GLY A 20 21.01 -23.60 -33.85
C GLY A 20 21.14 -25.10 -33.63
N ILE A 21 21.70 -25.84 -34.62
CA ILE A 21 21.90 -27.30 -34.46
C ILE A 21 22.98 -27.57 -33.40
N LYS A 22 24.09 -26.85 -33.45
CA LYS A 22 25.16 -26.98 -32.46
C LYS A 22 24.67 -26.56 -31.06
N LEU A 23 23.87 -25.50 -30.98
CA LEU A 23 23.32 -24.99 -29.75
C LEU A 23 22.41 -26.03 -29.07
N LEU A 24 21.43 -26.58 -29.80
CA LEU A 24 20.55 -27.61 -29.26
C LEU A 24 21.31 -28.91 -28.91
N LYS A 25 22.33 -29.30 -29.70
CA LYS A 25 23.17 -30.45 -29.32
C LYS A 25 23.92 -30.20 -28.02
N THR A 26 24.41 -29.00 -27.79
CA THR A 26 25.06 -28.63 -26.52
C THR A 26 24.10 -28.73 -25.34
N ILE A 27 22.90 -28.20 -25.48
CA ILE A 27 21.86 -28.28 -24.44
C ILE A 27 21.50 -29.77 -24.16
N HIS A 28 21.26 -30.55 -25.21
CA HIS A 28 20.95 -31.96 -25.08
C HIS A 28 22.08 -32.74 -24.38
N PHE A 29 23.33 -32.51 -24.76
CA PHE A 29 24.50 -33.14 -24.11
C PHE A 29 24.58 -32.79 -22.63
N LEU A 30 24.40 -31.53 -22.25
CA LEU A 30 24.43 -31.10 -20.85
C LEU A 30 23.29 -31.74 -20.04
N THR A 31 22.11 -31.86 -20.63
CA THR A 31 20.95 -32.50 -19.99
C THR A 31 21.16 -34.01 -19.78
N GLU A 32 21.59 -34.72 -20.82
CA GLU A 32 21.74 -36.19 -20.75
C GLU A 32 22.97 -36.65 -19.97
N SER A 33 24.04 -35.84 -19.98
CA SER A 33 25.28 -36.21 -19.28
C SER A 33 25.21 -35.97 -17.77
N GLU A 34 24.28 -35.16 -17.30
CA GLU A 34 24.15 -34.70 -15.89
C GLU A 34 25.46 -34.09 -15.31
N LEU A 35 26.44 -33.77 -16.18
CA LEU A 35 27.74 -33.23 -15.77
C LEU A 35 27.65 -31.77 -15.31
N ALA A 36 26.73 -31.02 -15.89
CA ALA A 36 26.48 -29.60 -15.57
C ALA A 36 25.08 -29.18 -15.97
N PHE A 37 24.50 -28.24 -15.24
CA PHE A 37 23.20 -27.67 -15.58
C PHE A 37 23.26 -26.92 -16.92
N PRO A 38 22.22 -27.03 -17.77
CA PRO A 38 22.13 -26.36 -19.06
C PRO A 38 21.76 -24.86 -18.91
N ASN A 39 22.53 -24.12 -18.14
CA ASN A 39 22.41 -22.66 -18.00
C ASN A 39 23.25 -21.94 -19.04
N ILE A 40 23.06 -20.61 -19.18
CA ILE A 40 23.75 -19.79 -20.17
C ILE A 40 25.28 -19.95 -20.11
N GLU A 41 25.85 -20.05 -18.91
CA GLU A 41 27.32 -20.15 -18.76
C GLU A 41 27.84 -21.49 -19.26
N ASN A 42 27.22 -22.58 -18.89
CA ASN A 42 27.62 -23.93 -19.27
C ASN A 42 27.32 -24.19 -20.75
N ILE A 43 26.19 -23.69 -21.27
CA ILE A 43 25.88 -23.75 -22.70
C ILE A 43 26.92 -22.97 -23.52
N THR A 44 27.29 -21.76 -23.10
CA THR A 44 28.29 -20.95 -23.77
C THR A 44 29.64 -21.69 -23.79
N LYS A 45 30.08 -22.22 -22.64
CA LYS A 45 31.34 -22.99 -22.55
C LYS A 45 31.33 -24.25 -23.41
N GLY A 46 30.21 -24.96 -23.48
CA GLY A 46 30.03 -26.14 -24.32
C GLY A 46 29.92 -25.84 -25.81
N TYR A 47 29.43 -24.67 -26.15
CA TYR A 47 29.27 -24.23 -27.54
C TYR A 47 30.58 -23.75 -28.19
N ILE A 48 31.40 -22.99 -27.44
CA ILE A 48 32.65 -22.39 -27.95
C ILE A 48 33.78 -23.42 -28.02
N CYS A 49 34.72 -23.19 -28.95
CA CYS A 49 35.92 -24.02 -29.10
C CYS A 49 37.14 -23.41 -28.39
N ASP A 50 37.10 -22.09 -28.09
CA ASP A 50 38.16 -21.35 -27.46
C ASP A 50 37.60 -20.46 -26.33
N LEU A 51 38.06 -20.71 -25.09
CA LEU A 51 37.62 -19.96 -23.91
C LEU A 51 37.98 -18.47 -23.94
N THR A 52 38.94 -18.06 -24.74
CA THR A 52 39.28 -16.64 -24.89
C THR A 52 38.15 -15.84 -25.54
N THR A 53 37.26 -16.48 -26.28
CA THR A 53 36.11 -15.87 -26.98
C THR A 53 34.81 -15.92 -26.15
N TYR A 54 34.87 -16.38 -24.91
CA TYR A 54 33.69 -16.61 -24.06
C TYR A 54 32.75 -15.39 -23.98
N TYR A 55 33.30 -14.22 -23.69
CA TYR A 55 32.49 -13.02 -23.50
C TYR A 55 31.87 -12.51 -24.80
N ASP A 56 32.58 -12.67 -25.92
CA ASP A 56 32.09 -12.27 -27.23
C ASP A 56 30.88 -13.10 -27.66
N PHE A 57 30.95 -14.42 -27.43
CA PHE A 57 29.87 -15.34 -27.79
C PHE A 57 28.73 -15.38 -26.80
N LYS A 58 28.94 -15.10 -25.50
CA LYS A 58 27.89 -15.20 -24.47
C LYS A 58 26.68 -14.35 -24.80
N SER A 59 26.87 -13.11 -25.27
CA SER A 59 25.78 -12.21 -25.63
C SER A 59 24.96 -12.74 -26.82
N ASP A 60 25.63 -13.26 -27.85
CA ASP A 60 24.95 -13.79 -29.03
C ASP A 60 24.23 -15.11 -28.75
N ILE A 61 24.83 -15.97 -27.92
CA ILE A 61 24.17 -17.21 -27.46
C ILE A 61 22.96 -16.86 -26.61
N GLN A 62 23.01 -15.86 -25.71
CA GLN A 62 21.86 -15.42 -24.96
C GLN A 62 20.71 -14.98 -25.87
N LYS A 63 20.99 -14.14 -26.87
CA LYS A 63 19.98 -13.74 -27.86
C LYS A 63 19.39 -14.92 -28.61
N ALA A 64 20.22 -15.88 -29.01
CA ALA A 64 19.75 -17.08 -29.70
C ALA A 64 18.84 -17.95 -28.79
N LEU A 65 19.20 -18.10 -27.52
CA LEU A 65 18.40 -18.82 -26.55
C LEU A 65 17.04 -18.11 -26.30
N ASP A 66 17.06 -16.80 -26.17
CA ASP A 66 15.85 -16.00 -25.98
C ASP A 66 14.87 -16.15 -27.16
N VAL A 67 15.40 -16.09 -28.41
CA VAL A 67 14.60 -16.35 -29.62
C VAL A 67 14.04 -17.75 -29.63
N LEU A 68 14.82 -18.78 -29.28
CA LEU A 68 14.34 -20.18 -29.27
C LEU A 68 13.32 -20.43 -28.15
N VAL A 69 13.38 -19.74 -27.03
CA VAL A 69 12.35 -19.78 -25.98
C VAL A 69 11.06 -19.10 -26.50
N GLU A 70 11.17 -17.93 -27.12
CA GLU A 70 10.03 -17.23 -27.72
C GLU A 70 9.33 -18.07 -28.79
N GLN A 71 10.13 -18.77 -29.62
CA GLN A 71 9.64 -19.69 -30.66
C GLN A 71 9.28 -21.09 -30.15
N LYS A 72 9.20 -21.28 -28.83
CA LYS A 72 8.76 -22.53 -28.15
C LYS A 72 9.61 -23.77 -28.47
N GLN A 73 10.82 -23.57 -28.96
CA GLN A 73 11.81 -24.66 -29.14
C GLN A 73 12.49 -25.03 -27.84
N LEU A 74 12.57 -24.08 -26.92
CA LEU A 74 13.15 -24.24 -25.59
C LEU A 74 12.18 -23.77 -24.49
N LEU A 75 12.24 -24.43 -23.34
CA LEU A 75 11.73 -23.93 -22.08
C LEU A 75 12.88 -23.43 -21.21
N LEU A 76 12.66 -22.34 -20.50
CA LEU A 76 13.57 -21.83 -19.47
C LEU A 76 12.90 -21.96 -18.10
N THR A 77 13.53 -22.74 -17.21
CA THR A 77 13.04 -22.98 -15.84
C THR A 77 14.23 -22.97 -14.89
N ASN A 78 14.17 -22.23 -13.77
CA ASN A 78 15.27 -22.15 -12.79
C ASN A 78 16.62 -21.82 -13.44
N SER A 79 16.62 -20.89 -14.41
CA SER A 79 17.81 -20.49 -15.21
C SER A 79 18.42 -21.60 -16.07
N ASN A 80 17.74 -22.73 -16.26
CA ASN A 80 18.15 -23.85 -17.10
C ASN A 80 17.27 -23.96 -18.34
N TYR A 81 17.90 -24.23 -19.49
CA TYR A 81 17.23 -24.41 -20.77
C TYR A 81 16.98 -25.89 -21.05
N LYS A 82 15.80 -26.20 -21.55
CA LYS A 82 15.37 -27.54 -21.92
C LYS A 82 14.77 -27.53 -23.33
N ILE A 83 15.12 -28.51 -24.14
CA ILE A 83 14.48 -28.72 -25.46
C ILE A 83 13.06 -29.20 -25.22
N THR A 84 12.06 -28.51 -25.82
CA THR A 84 10.63 -28.89 -25.68
C THR A 84 10.33 -30.21 -26.37
N THR A 85 9.46 -31.02 -25.77
CA THR A 85 8.82 -32.17 -26.44
C THR A 85 7.71 -31.72 -27.40
N ASP A 86 7.17 -32.64 -28.18
CA ASP A 86 6.04 -32.32 -29.09
C ASP A 86 4.78 -32.00 -28.31
N GLU A 87 4.54 -32.67 -27.18
CA GLU A 87 3.43 -32.40 -26.26
C GLU A 87 3.59 -31.04 -25.60
N GLU A 88 4.77 -30.70 -25.12
CA GLU A 88 5.07 -29.37 -24.55
C GLU A 88 4.84 -28.27 -25.57
N SER A 89 5.31 -28.45 -26.82
CA SER A 89 5.09 -27.49 -27.88
C SER A 89 3.61 -27.26 -28.17
N LYS A 90 2.80 -28.31 -28.23
CA LYS A 90 1.34 -28.21 -28.42
C LYS A 90 0.65 -27.45 -27.30
N LEU A 91 0.99 -27.74 -26.04
CA LEU A 91 0.43 -27.06 -24.89
C LEU A 91 0.85 -25.57 -24.84
N LEU A 92 2.08 -25.26 -25.26
CA LEU A 92 2.57 -23.89 -25.37
C LEU A 92 1.84 -23.11 -26.49
N GLU A 93 1.56 -23.74 -27.63
CA GLU A 93 0.75 -23.16 -28.72
C GLU A 93 -0.66 -22.85 -28.20
N GLU A 94 -1.33 -23.83 -27.56
CA GLU A 94 -2.65 -23.64 -26.97
C GLU A 94 -2.67 -22.51 -25.93
N MET A 95 -1.67 -22.45 -25.08
CA MET A 95 -1.51 -21.38 -24.10
C MET A 95 -1.38 -20.01 -24.77
N ASN A 96 -0.68 -19.90 -25.90
CA ASN A 96 -0.50 -18.63 -26.62
C ASN A 96 -1.79 -18.16 -27.30
N ASP A 97 -2.67 -19.08 -27.70
CA ASP A 97 -3.96 -18.75 -28.29
C ASP A 97 -4.93 -18.15 -27.26
N PHE A 98 -4.62 -18.29 -25.97
CA PHE A 98 -5.41 -17.66 -24.91
C PHE A 98 -5.09 -16.18 -24.80
N ASP A 99 -6.02 -15.32 -25.19
CA ASP A 99 -5.90 -13.87 -25.07
C ASP A 99 -6.28 -13.39 -23.67
N VAL A 100 -5.49 -12.45 -23.12
CA VAL A 100 -5.70 -11.88 -21.80
C VAL A 100 -6.21 -10.46 -21.91
N GLU A 101 -7.49 -10.26 -21.67
CA GLU A 101 -8.15 -8.97 -21.78
C GLU A 101 -7.58 -7.94 -20.78
N LEU A 102 -7.53 -6.68 -21.19
CA LEU A 102 -6.94 -5.59 -20.42
C LEU A 102 -7.58 -5.43 -19.03
N PHE A 103 -8.90 -5.61 -18.92
CA PHE A 103 -9.57 -5.47 -17.61
C PHE A 103 -9.13 -6.55 -16.61
N ILE A 104 -8.81 -7.77 -17.10
CA ILE A 104 -8.27 -8.86 -16.28
C ILE A 104 -6.88 -8.48 -15.76
N LYS A 105 -6.02 -7.93 -16.63
CA LYS A 105 -4.68 -7.46 -16.26
C LYS A 105 -4.74 -6.38 -15.19
N LYS A 106 -5.62 -5.39 -15.36
CA LYS A 106 -5.84 -4.31 -14.39
C LYS A 106 -6.28 -4.84 -13.02
N ARG A 107 -7.26 -5.74 -13.01
CA ARG A 107 -7.76 -6.36 -11.77
C ARG A 107 -6.69 -7.20 -11.07
N ASP A 108 -5.99 -8.04 -11.82
CA ASP A 108 -4.98 -8.94 -11.25
C ASP A 108 -3.76 -8.14 -10.75
N MET A 109 -3.41 -7.02 -11.40
CA MET A 109 -2.35 -6.13 -10.95
C MET A 109 -2.57 -5.60 -9.54
N VAL A 110 -3.81 -5.29 -9.13
CA VAL A 110 -4.12 -4.84 -7.76
C VAL A 110 -3.69 -5.86 -6.72
N ASN A 111 -3.90 -7.15 -7.01
CA ASN A 111 -3.49 -8.23 -6.11
C ASN A 111 -1.95 -8.31 -6.00
N TYR A 112 -1.23 -8.11 -7.10
CA TYR A 112 0.23 -8.10 -7.09
C TYR A 112 0.80 -6.85 -6.42
N LEU A 113 0.15 -5.69 -6.56
CA LEU A 113 0.49 -4.49 -5.79
C LEU A 113 0.41 -4.74 -4.28
N LYS A 114 -0.64 -5.41 -3.82
CA LYS A 114 -0.75 -5.81 -2.40
C LYS A 114 0.38 -6.75 -1.97
N LYS A 115 0.75 -7.71 -2.82
CA LYS A 115 1.85 -8.66 -2.56
C LYS A 115 3.22 -7.97 -2.44
N THR A 116 3.43 -6.78 -3.02
CA THR A 116 4.70 -6.05 -2.88
C THR A 116 4.99 -5.63 -1.44
N GLY A 117 3.96 -5.43 -0.64
CA GLY A 117 4.08 -4.99 0.76
C GLY A 117 4.55 -3.53 0.96
N ILE A 118 4.91 -2.81 -0.11
CA ILE A 118 5.45 -1.43 -0.02
C ILE A 118 4.44 -0.46 0.60
N PHE A 119 3.14 -0.67 0.37
CA PHE A 119 2.08 0.19 0.89
C PHE A 119 1.82 0.00 2.39
N ASN A 120 2.20 -1.15 2.96
CA ASN A 120 2.07 -1.38 4.40
C ASN A 120 2.95 -0.41 5.20
N GLN A 121 4.10 0.00 4.64
CA GLN A 121 5.06 0.89 5.29
C GLN A 121 4.56 2.34 5.39
N ILE A 122 3.58 2.71 4.57
CA ILE A 122 3.06 4.07 4.42
C ILE A 122 1.57 4.20 4.76
N SER A 123 0.91 3.09 5.10
CA SER A 123 -0.51 3.10 5.44
C SER A 123 -0.82 3.83 6.74
N THR A 124 0.14 3.90 7.64
CA THR A 124 -0.01 4.60 8.93
C THR A 124 1.25 5.39 9.22
N ILE A 125 1.07 6.64 9.59
CA ILE A 125 2.15 7.52 10.05
C ILE A 125 1.86 8.01 11.46
N ASN A 126 2.88 8.01 12.31
CA ASN A 126 2.83 8.69 13.60
C ASN A 126 3.29 10.14 13.40
N ASP A 127 2.42 11.09 13.66
CA ASP A 127 2.72 12.51 13.64
C ASP A 127 2.29 13.13 14.98
N ASP A 128 3.21 13.83 15.64
CA ASP A 128 3.06 14.29 17.01
C ASP A 128 2.68 13.13 17.96
N ALA A 129 1.52 13.17 18.58
CA ALA A 129 1.13 12.21 19.61
C ALA A 129 0.10 11.18 19.14
N GLN A 130 -0.21 11.12 17.85
CA GLN A 130 -1.23 10.16 17.37
C GLN A 130 -0.87 9.54 16.02
N PRO A 131 -1.32 8.29 15.76
CA PRO A 131 -1.25 7.69 14.46
C PRO A 131 -2.34 8.23 13.52
N TYR A 132 -1.96 8.44 12.26
CA TYR A 132 -2.88 8.77 11.17
C TYR A 132 -2.87 7.63 10.15
N LYS A 133 -4.01 7.02 9.90
CA LYS A 133 -4.17 5.94 8.94
C LYS A 133 -4.74 6.46 7.63
N PHE A 134 -4.00 6.25 6.55
CA PHE A 134 -4.37 6.65 5.20
C PHE A 134 -5.27 5.62 4.52
N ASN A 135 -6.22 6.11 3.74
CA ASN A 135 -7.05 5.31 2.86
C ASN A 135 -6.35 5.20 1.50
N ILE A 136 -5.70 4.06 1.25
CA ILE A 136 -4.91 3.84 0.03
C ILE A 136 -5.77 3.09 -0.96
N LEU A 137 -6.12 3.74 -2.06
CA LEU A 137 -6.93 3.20 -3.15
C LEU A 137 -6.15 3.27 -4.47
N THR A 138 -6.51 2.42 -5.41
CA THR A 138 -6.10 2.63 -6.81
C THR A 138 -6.89 3.78 -7.44
N ASP A 139 -6.45 4.24 -8.60
CA ASP A 139 -7.20 5.21 -9.42
C ASP A 139 -8.54 4.67 -9.97
N GLN A 140 -8.83 3.38 -9.77
CA GLN A 140 -10.11 2.72 -10.04
C GLN A 140 -10.90 2.43 -8.75
N GLU A 141 -10.52 3.05 -7.63
CA GLU A 141 -11.12 2.89 -6.30
C GLU A 141 -10.96 1.48 -5.68
N ASP A 142 -10.11 0.62 -6.22
CA ASP A 142 -9.79 -0.66 -5.58
C ASP A 142 -8.98 -0.43 -4.30
N GLU A 143 -9.39 -1.09 -3.22
CA GLU A 143 -8.78 -0.93 -1.91
C GLU A 143 -7.43 -1.65 -1.82
N ILE A 144 -6.37 -0.91 -1.48
CA ILE A 144 -5.07 -1.45 -1.08
C ILE A 144 -4.98 -1.48 0.46
N SER A 145 -5.36 -0.39 1.12
CA SER A 145 -5.45 -0.29 2.58
C SER A 145 -6.58 0.64 2.96
N SER A 146 -7.52 0.18 3.79
CA SER A 146 -8.67 0.99 4.20
C SER A 146 -8.47 1.72 5.51
N SER A 147 -9.13 2.87 5.60
CA SER A 147 -9.28 3.66 6.81
C SER A 147 -10.71 4.16 6.95
N SER A 148 -11.21 4.23 8.17
CA SER A 148 -12.49 4.88 8.47
C SER A 148 -12.46 6.38 8.19
N ASN A 149 -11.28 7.01 8.29
CA ASN A 149 -11.08 8.41 7.97
C ASN A 149 -10.85 8.59 6.46
N LYS A 150 -11.87 9.03 5.74
CA LYS A 150 -11.81 9.27 4.29
C LYS A 150 -11.07 10.56 3.90
N GLN A 151 -10.73 11.41 4.86
CA GLN A 151 -10.03 12.68 4.61
C GLN A 151 -8.52 12.51 4.39
N LEU A 152 -7.97 11.33 4.71
CA LEU A 152 -6.57 10.99 4.50
C LEU A 152 -6.46 10.04 3.30
N GLY A 153 -6.55 10.62 2.10
CA GLY A 153 -6.53 9.89 0.84
C GLY A 153 -5.11 9.66 0.31
N PHE A 154 -4.90 8.51 -0.30
CA PHE A 154 -3.70 8.18 -1.04
C PHE A 154 -4.08 7.36 -2.26
N THR A 155 -3.89 7.90 -3.45
CA THR A 155 -4.23 7.25 -4.72
C THR A 155 -3.00 6.66 -5.37
N VAL A 156 -3.07 5.39 -5.74
CA VAL A 156 -2.02 4.66 -6.47
C VAL A 156 -2.47 4.51 -7.91
N TYR A 157 -1.82 5.23 -8.81
CA TYR A 157 -2.15 5.13 -10.24
C TYR A 157 -1.69 3.81 -10.84
N SER A 158 -2.57 3.20 -11.63
CA SER A 158 -2.24 1.99 -12.40
C SER A 158 -1.32 2.31 -13.57
N LEU A 159 -0.28 1.48 -13.77
CA LEU A 159 0.57 1.52 -14.96
C LEU A 159 -0.24 1.47 -16.26
N PHE A 160 -1.36 0.74 -16.27
CA PHE A 160 -2.23 0.58 -17.44
C PHE A 160 -3.12 1.79 -17.73
N ASN A 161 -3.13 2.81 -16.88
CA ASN A 161 -3.96 4.00 -17.02
C ASN A 161 -3.14 5.26 -17.35
N ILE A 162 -1.82 5.13 -17.49
CA ILE A 162 -0.95 6.22 -17.94
C ILE A 162 -0.98 6.23 -19.47
N ASN A 163 -1.64 7.22 -20.05
CA ASN A 163 -1.77 7.37 -21.50
C ASN A 163 -0.81 8.45 -22.02
N GLY A 164 -0.20 8.21 -23.16
CA GLY A 164 0.75 9.14 -23.77
C GLY A 164 2.10 9.15 -23.09
N SER A 165 2.78 10.30 -23.09
CA SER A 165 4.02 10.45 -22.34
C SER A 165 3.72 10.57 -20.84
N ARG A 166 4.61 10.00 -20.02
CA ARG A 166 4.46 10.10 -18.55
C ARG A 166 4.57 11.54 -18.07
N GLU A 167 5.38 12.33 -18.71
CA GLU A 167 5.60 13.74 -18.40
C GLU A 167 4.31 14.56 -18.62
N ASP A 168 3.68 14.43 -19.78
CA ASP A 168 2.40 15.10 -20.06
C ASP A 168 1.31 14.66 -19.10
N PHE A 169 1.25 13.36 -18.81
CA PHE A 169 0.30 12.81 -17.85
C PHE A 169 0.47 13.42 -16.45
N ILE A 170 1.72 13.57 -15.97
CA ILE A 170 2.01 14.18 -14.66
C ILE A 170 1.62 15.67 -14.65
N GLU A 171 1.92 16.42 -15.71
CA GLU A 171 1.54 17.83 -15.77
C GLU A 171 0.01 18.01 -15.75
N ASP A 172 -0.72 17.19 -16.48
CA ASP A 172 -2.19 17.20 -16.44
C ASP A 172 -2.72 16.84 -15.04
N LEU A 173 -2.12 15.84 -14.40
CA LEU A 173 -2.50 15.42 -13.05
C LEU A 173 -2.24 16.53 -12.01
N LYS A 174 -1.11 17.23 -12.10
CA LYS A 174 -0.79 18.38 -11.24
C LYS A 174 -1.83 19.48 -11.36
N LEU A 175 -2.26 19.80 -12.58
CA LEU A 175 -3.32 20.78 -12.84
C LEU A 175 -4.66 20.32 -12.25
N GLN A 176 -5.01 19.05 -12.39
CA GLN A 176 -6.27 18.50 -11.86
C GLN A 176 -6.29 18.48 -10.32
N THR A 177 -5.14 18.23 -9.69
CA THR A 177 -5.03 18.05 -8.23
C THR A 177 -4.56 19.29 -7.47
N GLN A 178 -4.32 20.44 -8.14
CA GLN A 178 -3.70 21.62 -7.57
C GLN A 178 -4.41 22.20 -6.32
N TYR A 179 -5.72 21.96 -6.17
CA TYR A 179 -6.51 22.40 -5.01
C TYR A 179 -6.92 21.24 -4.08
N ASN A 180 -6.53 20.02 -4.41
CA ASN A 180 -6.88 18.85 -3.63
C ASN A 180 -5.92 18.68 -2.43
N LYS A 181 -6.42 19.02 -1.23
CA LYS A 181 -5.62 19.02 0.01
C LYS A 181 -5.65 17.69 0.75
N ASP A 182 -6.61 16.81 0.44
CA ASP A 182 -6.92 15.60 1.21
C ASP A 182 -6.46 14.31 0.53
N ASN A 183 -5.72 14.41 -0.59
CA ASN A 183 -5.22 13.24 -1.30
C ASN A 183 -3.80 13.45 -1.84
N ILE A 184 -2.98 12.43 -1.68
CA ILE A 184 -1.67 12.30 -2.31
C ILE A 184 -1.80 11.28 -3.44
N THR A 185 -1.18 11.53 -4.59
CA THR A 185 -1.20 10.61 -5.73
C THR A 185 0.19 10.07 -6.00
N LEU A 186 0.32 8.75 -6.11
CA LEU A 186 1.54 8.05 -6.51
C LEU A 186 1.42 7.60 -7.96
N VAL A 187 2.31 8.10 -8.81
CA VAL A 187 2.43 7.73 -10.22
C VAL A 187 3.67 6.87 -10.39
N PRO A 188 3.55 5.63 -10.90
CA PRO A 188 4.71 4.76 -11.07
C PRO A 188 5.64 5.23 -12.19
N ASN A 189 6.88 4.74 -12.16
CA ASN A 189 7.78 4.75 -13.30
C ASN A 189 7.29 3.73 -14.34
N ILE A 190 7.39 4.05 -15.63
CA ILE A 190 6.89 3.21 -16.72
C ILE A 190 7.98 2.49 -17.51
N ASP A 191 9.26 2.59 -17.11
CA ASP A 191 10.38 2.02 -17.84
C ASP A 191 10.25 0.50 -18.05
N SER A 192 9.68 -0.21 -17.08
CA SER A 192 9.44 -1.66 -17.14
C SER A 192 8.02 -2.04 -17.57
N PHE A 193 7.22 -1.10 -18.13
CA PHE A 193 5.82 -1.35 -18.44
C PHE A 193 5.59 -2.56 -19.35
N GLN A 194 6.34 -2.65 -20.46
CA GLN A 194 6.19 -3.75 -21.42
C GLN A 194 6.49 -5.11 -20.78
N GLU A 195 7.48 -5.17 -19.91
CA GLU A 195 7.84 -6.40 -19.23
C GLU A 195 6.79 -6.78 -18.16
N ILE A 196 6.26 -5.80 -17.43
CA ILE A 196 5.16 -6.00 -16.46
C ILE A 196 3.91 -6.48 -17.18
N ASP A 197 3.53 -5.87 -18.30
CA ASP A 197 2.37 -6.29 -19.11
C ASP A 197 2.51 -7.72 -19.63
N ARG A 198 3.70 -8.08 -20.12
CA ARG A 198 4.01 -9.45 -20.54
C ARG A 198 3.91 -10.43 -19.38
N LEU A 199 4.53 -10.14 -18.24
CA LEU A 199 4.51 -11.02 -17.06
C LEU A 199 3.10 -11.28 -16.56
N ILE A 200 2.26 -10.25 -16.43
CA ILE A 200 0.85 -10.42 -16.05
C ILE A 200 0.11 -11.32 -17.03
N SER A 201 0.35 -11.12 -18.33
CA SER A 201 -0.27 -11.94 -19.38
C SER A 201 0.19 -13.39 -19.29
N ASP A 202 1.48 -13.64 -19.17
CA ASP A 202 2.07 -14.98 -19.09
C ASP A 202 1.57 -15.73 -17.84
N ILE A 203 1.57 -15.08 -16.68
CA ILE A 203 1.05 -15.66 -15.44
C ILE A 203 -0.41 -16.09 -15.61
N LYS A 204 -1.22 -15.27 -16.29
CA LYS A 204 -2.63 -15.57 -16.53
C LYS A 204 -2.81 -16.75 -17.48
N LYS A 205 -1.99 -16.83 -18.52
CA LYS A 205 -1.96 -17.94 -19.47
C LYS A 205 -1.59 -19.26 -18.77
N TYR A 206 -0.53 -19.25 -17.93
CA TYR A 206 -0.16 -20.42 -17.14
C TYR A 206 -1.27 -20.84 -16.17
N SER A 207 -1.91 -19.88 -15.50
CA SER A 207 -3.04 -20.16 -14.61
C SER A 207 -4.22 -20.78 -15.34
N HIS A 208 -4.51 -20.31 -16.57
CA HIS A 208 -5.53 -20.93 -17.43
C HIS A 208 -5.22 -22.38 -17.77
N MET A 209 -3.96 -22.70 -18.10
CA MET A 209 -3.53 -24.06 -18.39
C MET A 209 -3.64 -24.98 -17.16
N GLU A 210 -3.24 -24.49 -15.99
CA GLU A 210 -3.39 -25.23 -14.73
C GLU A 210 -4.87 -25.56 -14.43
N GLU A 211 -5.75 -24.58 -14.58
CA GLU A 211 -7.19 -24.76 -14.37
C GLU A 211 -7.78 -25.76 -15.36
N LYS A 212 -7.48 -25.60 -16.66
CA LYS A 212 -7.97 -26.46 -17.74
C LYS A 212 -7.55 -27.91 -17.56
N TYR A 213 -6.32 -28.17 -17.18
CA TYR A 213 -5.74 -29.51 -17.01
C TYR A 213 -5.74 -29.98 -15.55
N SER A 214 -6.51 -29.35 -14.66
CA SER A 214 -6.56 -29.71 -13.23
C SER A 214 -7.02 -31.15 -12.96
N THR A 215 -7.85 -31.72 -13.83
CA THR A 215 -8.39 -33.10 -13.72
C THR A 215 -7.77 -34.07 -14.72
N GLU A 216 -6.67 -33.68 -15.38
CA GLU A 216 -6.01 -34.53 -16.37
C GLU A 216 -5.48 -35.83 -15.73
N SER A 217 -5.55 -36.95 -16.48
CA SER A 217 -5.09 -38.26 -16.04
C SER A 217 -3.73 -38.64 -16.63
N ASP A 218 -3.37 -38.09 -17.79
CA ASP A 218 -2.11 -38.36 -18.48
C ASP A 218 -0.92 -37.81 -17.68
N ASN A 219 0.01 -38.68 -17.35
CA ASN A 219 1.19 -38.33 -16.55
C ASN A 219 2.16 -37.40 -17.31
N THR A 220 2.22 -37.50 -18.64
CA THR A 220 3.07 -36.65 -19.49
C THR A 220 2.54 -35.20 -19.45
N ILE A 221 1.26 -35.02 -19.67
CA ILE A 221 0.61 -33.70 -19.60
C ILE A 221 0.74 -33.13 -18.18
N LYS A 222 0.50 -33.93 -17.14
CA LYS A 222 0.70 -33.49 -15.74
C LYS A 222 2.11 -33.00 -15.47
N ALA A 223 3.13 -33.65 -16.03
CA ALA A 223 4.52 -33.24 -15.84
C ALA A 223 4.76 -31.86 -16.46
N VAL A 224 4.21 -31.63 -17.68
CA VAL A 224 4.31 -30.30 -18.35
C VAL A 224 3.57 -29.23 -17.57
N ILE A 225 2.38 -29.49 -17.07
CA ILE A 225 1.62 -28.52 -16.28
C ILE A 225 2.34 -28.17 -14.97
N ARG A 226 3.03 -29.11 -14.34
CA ARG A 226 3.90 -28.83 -13.17
C ARG A 226 5.08 -27.92 -13.53
N GLU A 227 5.69 -28.13 -14.70
CA GLU A 227 6.71 -27.19 -15.20
C GLU A 227 6.12 -25.78 -15.42
N PHE A 228 4.96 -25.67 -16.00
CA PHE A 228 4.24 -24.39 -16.17
C PHE A 228 3.98 -23.71 -14.81
N SER A 229 3.59 -24.47 -13.79
CA SER A 229 3.43 -23.94 -12.42
C SER A 229 4.73 -23.35 -11.89
N THR A 230 5.87 -24.00 -12.11
CA THR A 230 7.18 -23.50 -11.68
C THR A 230 7.54 -22.22 -12.41
N ILE A 231 7.36 -22.16 -13.73
CA ILE A 231 7.62 -20.96 -14.54
C ILE A 231 6.70 -19.79 -14.08
N LYS A 232 5.43 -20.09 -13.80
CA LYS A 232 4.49 -19.11 -13.28
C LYS A 232 4.95 -18.51 -11.95
N GLU A 233 5.40 -19.35 -11.00
CA GLU A 233 5.89 -18.87 -9.72
C GLU A 233 7.13 -17.95 -9.85
N GLU A 234 8.03 -18.26 -10.78
CA GLU A 234 9.17 -17.38 -11.10
C GLU A 234 8.71 -16.06 -11.72
N ALA A 235 7.76 -16.12 -12.65
CA ALA A 235 7.16 -14.93 -13.26
C ALA A 235 6.45 -14.06 -12.23
N GLU A 236 5.72 -14.64 -11.28
CA GLU A 236 5.08 -13.91 -10.18
C GLU A 236 6.09 -13.18 -9.27
N LYS A 237 7.21 -13.84 -8.94
CA LYS A 237 8.28 -13.20 -8.16
C LYS A 237 8.91 -12.04 -8.91
N SER A 238 9.18 -12.23 -10.22
CA SER A 238 9.71 -11.19 -11.09
C SER A 238 8.74 -10.00 -11.21
N LEU A 239 7.45 -10.29 -11.40
CA LEU A 239 6.40 -9.27 -11.47
C LEU A 239 6.32 -8.43 -10.19
N VAL A 240 6.30 -9.08 -9.01
CA VAL A 240 6.26 -8.38 -7.73
C VAL A 240 7.48 -7.48 -7.55
N SER A 241 8.68 -7.96 -7.93
CA SER A 241 9.92 -7.16 -7.88
C SER A 241 9.83 -5.93 -8.79
N LYS A 242 9.42 -6.12 -10.06
CA LYS A 242 9.31 -5.02 -11.02
C LYS A 242 8.22 -4.01 -10.68
N LEU A 243 7.09 -4.47 -10.14
CA LEU A 243 6.07 -3.58 -9.61
C LEU A 243 6.60 -2.78 -8.42
N SER A 244 7.31 -3.42 -7.49
CA SER A 244 7.94 -2.71 -6.39
C SER A 244 8.88 -1.61 -6.91
N ASP A 245 9.77 -1.93 -7.84
CA ASP A 245 10.72 -0.97 -8.41
C ASP A 245 10.01 0.19 -9.12
N ALA A 246 8.95 -0.09 -9.88
CA ALA A 246 8.19 0.93 -10.60
C ALA A 246 7.57 1.96 -9.65
N TYR A 247 7.01 1.52 -8.54
CA TYR A 247 6.36 2.42 -7.56
C TYR A 247 7.35 3.06 -6.59
N LEU A 248 8.40 2.35 -6.18
CA LEU A 248 9.45 2.90 -5.32
C LEU A 248 10.25 4.02 -6.02
N ASN A 249 10.35 3.98 -7.35
CA ASN A 249 11.05 4.96 -8.18
C ASN A 249 10.09 5.80 -9.06
N GLY A 250 8.87 5.98 -8.60
CA GLY A 250 7.86 6.80 -9.25
C GLY A 250 7.90 8.27 -8.85
N SER A 251 6.74 8.94 -8.90
CA SER A 251 6.56 10.33 -8.46
C SER A 251 5.37 10.43 -7.53
N LEU A 252 5.50 11.23 -6.46
CA LEU A 252 4.37 11.68 -5.65
C LEU A 252 3.88 13.02 -6.18
N ILE A 253 2.56 13.12 -6.33
CA ILE A 253 1.90 14.38 -6.66
C ILE A 253 1.04 14.77 -5.46
N TYR A 254 1.30 15.95 -4.91
CA TYR A 254 0.47 16.53 -3.87
C TYR A 254 0.17 17.99 -4.18
N MET A 255 -1.11 18.28 -4.40
CA MET A 255 -1.55 19.56 -4.97
C MET A 255 -0.85 19.77 -6.33
N TYR A 256 -0.05 20.82 -6.49
CA TYR A 256 0.71 21.09 -7.71
C TYR A 256 2.17 20.59 -7.66
N ASP A 257 2.64 20.17 -6.48
CA ASP A 257 4.02 19.75 -6.28
C ASP A 257 4.24 18.30 -6.78
N GLU A 258 5.35 18.07 -7.48
CA GLU A 258 5.86 16.75 -7.82
C GLU A 258 7.12 16.46 -7.00
N ILE A 259 7.20 15.25 -6.44
CA ILE A 259 8.35 14.76 -5.68
C ILE A 259 8.81 13.47 -6.34
N LEU A 260 10.01 13.49 -6.94
CA LEU A 260 10.62 12.29 -7.51
C LEU A 260 11.05 11.35 -6.39
N LEU A 261 10.66 10.10 -6.52
CA LEU A 261 10.98 9.05 -5.56
C LEU A 261 12.24 8.29 -5.96
N ASN A 262 12.91 7.80 -4.94
CA ASN A 262 14.02 6.87 -5.05
C ASN A 262 13.76 5.75 -4.02
N GLY A 263 14.01 4.51 -4.37
CA GLY A 263 13.72 3.34 -3.53
C GLY A 263 14.21 3.48 -2.10
N ASP A 264 15.43 3.99 -1.91
CA ASP A 264 16.03 4.18 -0.58
C ASP A 264 15.34 5.27 0.26
N SER A 265 14.80 6.31 -0.38
CA SER A 265 14.12 7.44 0.27
C SER A 265 12.60 7.36 0.23
N PHE A 266 12.02 6.35 -0.43
CA PHE A 266 10.57 6.22 -0.66
C PHE A 266 9.73 6.49 0.59
N LYS A 267 9.96 5.71 1.66
CA LYS A 267 9.21 5.86 2.91
C LYS A 267 9.35 7.26 3.53
N GLY A 268 10.56 7.81 3.50
CA GLY A 268 10.85 9.16 4.02
C GLY A 268 10.08 10.23 3.27
N SER A 269 10.17 10.22 1.94
CA SER A 269 9.49 11.19 1.07
C SER A 269 7.97 11.11 1.17
N VAL A 270 7.42 9.88 1.21
CA VAL A 270 5.99 9.68 1.41
C VAL A 270 5.55 10.21 2.77
N ASN A 271 6.26 9.87 3.85
CA ASN A 271 5.92 10.31 5.20
C ASN A 271 5.98 11.84 5.33
N GLU A 272 6.94 12.50 4.69
CA GLU A 272 7.04 13.96 4.68
C GLU A 272 5.83 14.59 3.98
N THR A 273 5.44 14.05 2.84
CA THR A 273 4.25 14.48 2.10
C THR A 273 2.97 14.25 2.89
N GLN A 274 2.87 13.11 3.56
CA GLN A 274 1.75 12.79 4.45
C GLN A 274 1.64 13.78 5.62
N ARG A 275 2.77 14.16 6.24
CA ARG A 275 2.79 15.21 7.28
C ARG A 275 2.34 16.56 6.75
N LYS A 276 2.75 16.93 5.53
CA LYS A 276 2.30 18.15 4.86
C LYS A 276 0.79 18.13 4.65
N LEU A 277 0.23 17.01 4.19
CA LEU A 277 -1.20 16.82 4.03
C LEU A 277 -1.94 16.93 5.38
N ILE A 278 -1.48 16.24 6.41
CA ILE A 278 -2.06 16.29 7.76
C ILE A 278 -2.12 17.74 8.29
N LYS A 279 -1.03 18.50 8.14
CA LYS A 279 -0.97 19.90 8.54
C LYS A 279 -1.96 20.79 7.76
N ASN A 280 -2.13 20.52 6.47
CA ASN A 280 -3.01 21.29 5.60
C ASN A 280 -4.49 21.03 5.87
N ILE A 281 -4.84 19.79 6.30
CA ILE A 281 -6.22 19.42 6.61
C ILE A 281 -6.57 19.76 8.06
N TYR A 282 -5.73 19.36 9.02
CA TYR A 282 -5.99 19.53 10.43
C TYR A 282 -5.35 20.82 10.97
N THR A 283 -5.84 21.96 10.47
CA THR A 283 -5.29 23.29 10.81
C THR A 283 -5.48 23.67 12.29
N LYS A 284 -6.43 23.00 12.98
CA LYS A 284 -6.73 23.19 14.40
C LYS A 284 -6.22 22.05 15.28
N ARG A 285 -5.40 21.15 14.75
CA ARG A 285 -4.83 20.02 15.51
C ARG A 285 -4.00 20.48 16.71
N LEU A 286 -3.83 19.60 17.65
CA LEU A 286 -2.95 19.75 18.81
C LEU A 286 -1.62 19.02 18.58
N ASN A 287 -0.59 19.39 19.33
CA ASN A 287 0.72 18.74 19.24
C ASN A 287 0.81 17.49 20.12
N SER A 288 -0.20 17.22 20.92
CA SER A 288 -0.28 16.05 21.78
C SER A 288 -1.72 15.55 21.88
N SER A 289 -1.91 14.35 22.42
CA SER A 289 -3.23 13.76 22.68
C SER A 289 -3.32 13.21 24.09
N LEU A 290 -4.55 13.01 24.58
CA LEU A 290 -4.83 12.42 25.87
C LEU A 290 -5.38 11.00 25.72
N SER A 291 -5.08 10.13 26.69
CA SER A 291 -5.72 8.83 26.82
C SER A 291 -7.14 8.98 27.41
N ASP A 292 -8.09 8.20 26.90
CA ASP A 292 -9.45 8.11 27.45
C ASP A 292 -9.47 7.59 28.89
N SER A 293 -8.47 6.78 29.27
CA SER A 293 -8.31 6.27 30.64
C SER A 293 -8.10 7.36 31.70
N LEU A 294 -7.78 8.59 31.30
CA LEU A 294 -7.63 9.73 32.22
C LEU A 294 -8.98 10.30 32.66
N ALA A 295 -9.99 10.24 31.79
CA ALA A 295 -11.30 10.85 32.08
C ALA A 295 -11.91 10.35 33.40
N PRO A 296 -12.05 9.02 33.64
CA PRO A 296 -12.59 8.55 34.94
C PRO A 296 -11.66 8.89 36.11
N LYS A 297 -10.34 8.87 35.92
CA LYS A 297 -9.39 9.18 37.00
C LYS A 297 -9.55 10.62 37.51
N ILE A 298 -9.74 11.58 36.60
CA ILE A 298 -9.97 12.98 36.95
C ILE A 298 -11.22 13.16 37.77
N LEU A 299 -12.29 12.41 37.45
CA LEU A 299 -13.59 12.54 38.13
C LEU A 299 -13.61 11.91 39.55
N ILE A 300 -12.82 10.85 39.77
CA ILE A 300 -12.77 10.14 41.05
C ILE A 300 -11.64 10.60 41.97
N GLU A 301 -10.72 11.45 41.52
CA GLU A 301 -9.60 11.95 42.34
C GLU A 301 -10.11 12.78 43.52
N ASN A 302 -9.82 12.33 44.72
CA ASN A 302 -10.24 13.01 45.93
C ASN A 302 -9.34 14.16 46.36
N ASN A 303 -8.08 14.16 45.87
CA ASN A 303 -7.09 15.19 46.20
C ASN A 303 -6.93 16.14 45.02
N ASN A 304 -7.45 17.34 45.12
CA ASN A 304 -7.39 18.35 44.09
C ASN A 304 -5.94 18.69 43.70
N ASP A 305 -4.96 18.66 44.61
CA ASP A 305 -3.56 18.96 44.33
C ASP A 305 -2.88 17.96 43.41
N LYS A 306 -3.54 16.80 43.16
CA LYS A 306 -3.06 15.79 42.23
C LYS A 306 -3.56 16.00 40.79
N LEU A 307 -4.59 16.80 40.58
CA LEU A 307 -5.21 16.98 39.26
C LEU A 307 -4.20 17.46 38.20
N SER A 308 -3.34 18.39 38.54
CA SER A 308 -2.33 18.90 37.60
C SER A 308 -1.33 17.84 37.14
N ARG A 309 -1.14 16.77 37.91
CA ARG A 309 -0.15 15.70 37.63
C ARG A 309 -0.60 14.73 36.53
N TYR A 310 -1.88 14.74 36.17
CA TYR A 310 -2.41 13.91 35.09
C TYR A 310 -2.02 14.44 33.70
N PHE A 311 -1.54 15.69 33.63
CA PHE A 311 -1.26 16.37 32.38
C PHE A 311 0.19 16.82 32.30
N SER A 312 0.93 16.25 31.35
CA SER A 312 2.35 16.59 31.11
C SER A 312 2.56 17.63 30.01
N SER A 313 1.58 17.80 29.12
CA SER A 313 1.66 18.72 28.00
C SER A 313 0.99 20.05 28.35
N ASN A 314 1.59 21.16 27.91
CA ASN A 314 1.01 22.49 28.04
C ASN A 314 -0.33 22.64 27.30
N ASP A 315 -0.59 21.82 26.26
CA ASP A 315 -1.87 21.81 25.54
C ASP A 315 -3.04 21.42 26.45
N PHE A 316 -2.76 20.77 27.60
CA PHE A 316 -3.74 20.20 28.52
C PHE A 316 -3.53 20.62 29.99
N ALA A 317 -2.92 21.75 30.22
CA ALA A 317 -2.72 22.28 31.57
C ALA A 317 -4.04 22.80 32.15
N PHE A 318 -5.03 21.91 32.33
CA PHE A 318 -6.37 22.27 32.80
C PHE A 318 -6.41 22.76 34.27
N PHE A 319 -5.53 22.25 35.11
CA PHE A 319 -5.51 22.53 36.56
C PHE A 319 -4.16 23.05 37.01
N ASP A 320 -4.21 24.01 37.94
CA ASP A 320 -3.00 24.46 38.68
C ASP A 320 -2.57 23.47 39.79
N LYS A 321 -1.52 23.79 40.51
CA LYS A 321 -1.00 22.94 41.59
C LYS A 321 -1.98 22.80 42.77
N ASN A 322 -2.94 23.69 42.91
CA ASN A 322 -3.96 23.66 43.92
C ASN A 322 -5.27 22.99 43.43
N GLY A 323 -5.29 22.54 42.19
CA GLY A 323 -6.45 21.91 41.56
C GLY A 323 -7.51 22.88 41.08
N ASN A 324 -7.19 24.18 41.00
CA ASN A 324 -8.09 25.16 40.37
C ASN A 324 -8.03 25.01 38.85
N PHE A 325 -9.20 25.13 38.20
CA PHE A 325 -9.23 25.11 36.75
C PHE A 325 -8.67 26.43 36.16
N VAL A 326 -7.66 26.30 35.32
CA VAL A 326 -6.95 27.40 34.66
C VAL A 326 -6.94 27.27 33.12
N GLY A 327 -7.74 26.35 32.61
CA GLY A 327 -7.69 25.93 31.20
C GLY A 327 -8.51 26.78 30.23
N ASP A 328 -9.10 27.90 30.66
CA ASP A 328 -10.03 28.69 29.80
C ASP A 328 -9.41 29.15 28.47
N SER A 329 -8.12 29.47 28.46
CA SER A 329 -7.39 29.94 27.28
C SER A 329 -6.70 28.81 26.48
N LEU A 330 -6.87 27.55 26.88
CA LEU A 330 -6.31 26.42 26.14
C LEU A 330 -7.07 26.22 24.82
N LYS A 331 -6.34 26.05 23.74
CA LYS A 331 -6.90 25.86 22.41
C LYS A 331 -7.95 24.72 22.39
N VAL A 332 -7.66 23.62 23.06
CA VAL A 332 -8.59 22.47 23.14
C VAL A 332 -9.89 22.83 23.83
N VAL A 333 -9.84 23.67 24.89
CA VAL A 333 -11.03 24.13 25.62
C VAL A 333 -11.85 25.10 24.79
N GLU A 334 -11.22 26.04 24.12
CA GLU A 334 -11.89 26.99 23.23
C GLU A 334 -12.59 26.28 22.06
N GLU A 335 -11.89 25.35 21.40
CA GLU A 335 -12.44 24.64 20.25
C GLU A 335 -13.58 23.69 20.64
N ILE A 336 -13.43 22.89 21.70
CA ILE A 336 -14.50 22.03 22.20
C ILE A 336 -15.65 22.88 22.75
N GLY A 337 -15.35 23.94 23.49
CA GLY A 337 -16.35 24.87 24.04
C GLY A 337 -17.21 25.51 22.96
N SER A 338 -16.65 25.82 21.79
CA SER A 338 -17.40 26.36 20.66
C SER A 338 -18.52 25.43 20.16
N LYS A 339 -18.38 24.14 20.36
CA LYS A 339 -19.39 23.10 20.03
C LYS A 339 -20.45 22.93 21.12
N LEU A 340 -20.14 23.33 22.35
CA LEU A 340 -21.00 23.14 23.54
C LEU A 340 -21.97 24.30 23.81
N THR A 341 -22.11 25.24 22.90
CA THR A 341 -23.04 26.38 23.04
C THR A 341 -24.52 25.94 23.12
N ARG A 342 -24.81 24.77 22.57
CA ARG A 342 -26.10 24.07 22.66
C ARG A 342 -25.86 22.64 23.09
N LEU A 343 -26.94 21.97 23.50
CA LEU A 343 -26.87 20.54 23.85
C LEU A 343 -26.51 19.73 22.62
N ILE A 344 -25.41 18.99 22.68
CA ILE A 344 -24.88 18.13 21.61
C ILE A 344 -24.61 16.74 22.14
N ASP A 345 -25.02 15.69 21.43
CA ASP A 345 -24.73 14.30 21.85
C ASP A 345 -23.27 13.94 21.61
N GLY A 346 -22.79 12.97 22.42
CA GLY A 346 -21.38 12.56 22.42
C GLY A 346 -20.94 11.95 21.10
N LYS A 347 -21.83 11.25 20.38
CA LYS A 347 -21.53 10.69 19.06
C LYS A 347 -21.27 11.78 18.03
N SER A 348 -22.14 12.77 17.96
CA SER A 348 -22.00 13.92 17.05
C SER A 348 -20.75 14.74 17.39
N LEU A 349 -20.49 14.97 18.68
CA LEU A 349 -19.33 15.71 19.14
C LEU A 349 -18.02 15.01 18.80
N GLU A 350 -17.93 13.69 19.02
CA GLU A 350 -16.78 12.87 18.62
C GLU A 350 -16.58 12.92 17.11
N GLN A 351 -17.65 12.74 16.35
CA GLN A 351 -17.59 12.76 14.89
C GLN A 351 -17.10 14.11 14.34
N ASP A 352 -17.65 15.21 14.83
CA ASP A 352 -17.27 16.55 14.42
C ASP A 352 -15.78 16.83 14.71
N LEU A 353 -15.35 16.56 15.96
CA LEU A 353 -13.99 16.92 16.41
C LEU A 353 -12.91 15.94 15.92
N SER A 354 -13.25 14.73 15.53
CA SER A 354 -12.30 13.79 14.91
C SER A 354 -12.00 14.11 13.46
N MET A 355 -12.84 14.90 12.81
CA MET A 355 -12.68 15.32 11.41
C MET A 355 -11.94 16.66 11.30
N ALA A 356 -11.57 17.04 10.06
CA ALA A 356 -11.01 18.35 9.79
C ALA A 356 -11.97 19.48 10.22
N PRO A 357 -11.44 20.57 10.74
CA PRO A 357 -10.03 20.96 10.85
C PRO A 357 -9.33 20.49 12.15
N TRP A 358 -9.98 19.74 13.04
CA TRP A 358 -9.47 19.40 14.39
C TRP A 358 -8.63 18.12 14.40
N GLY A 359 -9.19 16.97 14.02
CA GLY A 359 -8.52 15.67 14.08
C GLY A 359 -8.25 15.19 15.52
N TYR A 360 -9.11 15.53 16.48
CA TYR A 360 -8.91 15.17 17.89
C TYR A 360 -9.19 13.69 18.13
N THR A 361 -8.36 13.07 18.97
CA THR A 361 -8.62 11.69 19.43
C THR A 361 -9.80 11.65 20.38
N PHE A 362 -10.47 10.48 20.45
CA PHE A 362 -11.54 10.26 21.43
C PHE A 362 -11.06 10.53 22.85
N GLY A 363 -9.85 10.07 23.20
CA GLY A 363 -9.26 10.32 24.51
C GLY A 363 -9.10 11.81 24.83
N THR A 364 -8.69 12.63 23.86
CA THR A 364 -8.59 14.09 24.03
C THR A 364 -9.97 14.70 24.26
N ILE A 365 -10.99 14.29 23.51
CA ILE A 365 -12.35 14.82 23.63
C ILE A 365 -12.95 14.47 25.00
N ILE A 366 -12.98 13.18 25.34
CA ILE A 366 -13.63 12.71 26.58
C ILE A 366 -12.91 13.24 27.83
N THR A 367 -11.57 13.30 27.80
CA THR A 367 -10.79 13.78 28.96
C THR A 367 -10.91 15.29 29.14
N THR A 368 -11.00 16.06 28.07
CA THR A 368 -11.28 17.50 28.14
C THR A 368 -12.68 17.74 28.72
N LEU A 369 -13.69 16.99 28.27
CA LEU A 369 -15.05 17.08 28.83
C LEU A 369 -15.09 16.69 30.32
N ALA A 370 -14.36 15.64 30.72
CA ALA A 370 -14.23 15.25 32.12
C ALA A 370 -13.59 16.35 32.96
N SER A 371 -12.56 17.03 32.44
CA SER A 371 -11.91 18.16 33.09
C SER A 371 -12.83 19.35 33.24
N LEU A 372 -13.62 19.69 32.22
CA LEU A 372 -14.65 20.73 32.27
C LEU A 372 -15.77 20.36 33.27
N PHE A 373 -16.16 19.09 33.30
CA PHE A 373 -17.19 18.63 34.25
C PHE A 373 -16.67 18.67 35.69
N ARG A 374 -15.43 18.24 35.91
CA ARG A 374 -14.74 18.37 37.21
C ARG A 374 -14.69 19.81 37.67
N ALA A 375 -14.46 20.74 36.77
CA ALA A 375 -14.42 22.16 37.04
C ALA A 375 -15.80 22.84 37.24
N GLY A 376 -16.91 22.07 37.13
CA GLY A 376 -18.26 22.61 37.18
C GLY A 376 -18.65 23.51 36.03
N ARG A 377 -18.06 23.26 34.82
CA ARG A 377 -18.28 24.07 33.61
C ARG A 377 -19.06 23.35 32.52
N LEU A 378 -19.57 22.15 32.84
CA LEU A 378 -20.26 21.29 31.89
C LEU A 378 -21.55 20.79 32.50
N ILE A 379 -22.62 20.75 31.70
CA ILE A 379 -23.85 20.02 31.97
C ILE A 379 -23.79 18.73 31.17
N VAL A 380 -24.04 17.61 31.81
CA VAL A 380 -24.16 16.29 31.19
C VAL A 380 -25.61 15.82 31.31
N LYS A 381 -26.23 15.53 30.16
CA LYS A 381 -27.57 14.93 30.12
C LYS A 381 -27.43 13.45 29.75
N TYR A 382 -27.92 12.58 30.65
CA TYR A 382 -27.89 11.12 30.45
C TYR A 382 -29.11 10.49 31.06
N ASN A 383 -29.75 9.54 30.37
CA ASN A 383 -31.01 8.88 30.83
C ASN A 383 -32.11 9.87 31.22
N ASN A 384 -32.31 10.91 30.40
CA ASN A 384 -33.28 12.01 30.61
C ASN A 384 -33.05 12.85 31.89
N GLN A 385 -31.90 12.72 32.53
CA GLN A 385 -31.52 13.48 33.72
C GLN A 385 -30.32 14.40 33.37
N GLU A 386 -30.31 15.62 33.92
CA GLU A 386 -29.21 16.56 33.84
C GLU A 386 -28.35 16.48 35.11
N TYR A 387 -27.03 16.43 34.88
CA TYR A 387 -26.02 16.37 35.94
C TYR A 387 -25.14 17.61 35.87
N PHE A 388 -24.96 18.23 37.03
CA PHE A 388 -24.17 19.45 37.20
C PHE A 388 -22.93 19.22 38.07
N SER A 389 -22.84 18.07 38.74
CA SER A 389 -21.75 17.70 39.63
C SER A 389 -21.12 16.39 39.23
N TYR A 390 -19.77 16.39 39.17
CA TYR A 390 -18.98 15.20 38.89
C TYR A 390 -19.02 14.14 40.01
N SER A 391 -19.49 14.48 41.20
CA SER A 391 -19.56 13.56 42.35
C SER A 391 -20.71 12.53 42.22
N ASP A 392 -21.64 12.74 41.28
CA ASP A 392 -22.69 11.76 41.03
C ASP A 392 -22.14 10.53 40.31
N LYS A 393 -22.25 9.36 40.95
CA LYS A 393 -21.73 8.11 40.42
C LYS A 393 -22.43 7.68 39.14
N SER A 394 -23.70 8.02 38.98
CA SER A 394 -24.49 7.63 37.80
C SER A 394 -23.93 8.25 36.51
N VAL A 395 -23.41 9.47 36.55
CA VAL A 395 -22.85 10.18 35.40
C VAL A 395 -21.41 9.81 35.16
N GLN A 396 -20.68 9.33 36.17
CA GLN A 396 -19.27 8.90 35.98
C GLN A 396 -19.15 7.77 34.95
N GLU A 397 -20.19 6.93 34.81
CA GLU A 397 -20.23 5.87 33.81
C GLU A 397 -20.16 6.38 32.36
N VAL A 398 -20.64 7.60 32.10
CA VAL A 398 -20.54 8.26 30.78
C VAL A 398 -19.08 8.43 30.35
N PHE A 399 -18.19 8.63 31.31
CA PHE A 399 -16.76 8.87 31.05
C PHE A 399 -15.90 7.59 31.13
N THR A 400 -16.50 6.44 31.40
CA THR A 400 -15.83 5.12 31.48
C THR A 400 -16.20 4.20 30.32
N ASN A 401 -17.25 4.51 29.57
CA ASN A 401 -17.84 3.63 28.58
C ASN A 401 -18.16 4.41 27.29
N THR A 402 -17.54 4.05 26.19
CA THR A 402 -17.72 4.71 24.89
C THR A 402 -19.17 4.71 24.42
N THR A 403 -19.93 3.62 24.66
CA THR A 403 -21.34 3.54 24.27
C THR A 403 -22.18 4.52 25.08
N LYS A 404 -21.96 4.58 26.41
CA LYS A 404 -22.67 5.53 27.29
C LYS A 404 -22.33 6.97 26.98
N PHE A 405 -21.05 7.25 26.66
CA PHE A 405 -20.61 8.56 26.17
C PHE A 405 -21.37 8.99 24.91
N LYS A 406 -21.51 8.12 23.93
CA LYS A 406 -22.24 8.41 22.69
C LYS A 406 -23.73 8.68 22.87
N LEU A 407 -24.32 8.12 23.92
CA LEU A 407 -25.74 8.32 24.30
C LEU A 407 -25.98 9.54 25.18
N ALA A 408 -24.94 10.05 25.83
CA ALA A 408 -25.03 11.26 26.64
C ALA A 408 -24.99 12.51 25.77
N SER A 409 -25.46 13.64 26.29
CA SER A 409 -25.36 14.95 25.64
C SER A 409 -24.69 15.95 26.59
N PHE A 410 -23.99 16.90 25.99
CA PHE A 410 -23.11 17.83 26.68
C PHE A 410 -23.47 19.26 26.31
N LYS A 411 -23.35 20.18 27.27
CA LYS A 411 -23.54 21.61 27.08
C LYS A 411 -22.65 22.39 28.06
N SER A 412 -22.11 23.51 27.64
CA SER A 412 -21.38 24.41 28.53
C SER A 412 -22.29 24.99 29.60
N LEU A 413 -21.83 24.94 30.85
CA LEU A 413 -22.41 25.67 31.94
C LEU A 413 -21.72 27.03 32.05
N ASN A 414 -22.34 28.08 31.52
CA ASN A 414 -21.86 29.45 31.72
C ASN A 414 -22.07 29.79 33.20
N LYS A 415 -20.99 29.92 33.98
CA LYS A 415 -21.05 30.68 35.22
C LYS A 415 -21.28 32.14 34.81
N SER A 416 -22.54 32.61 34.86
CA SER A 416 -22.78 34.00 34.98
C SER A 416 -21.97 34.50 36.16
N LEU A 417 -21.07 35.46 35.93
CA LEU A 417 -20.45 36.19 37.00
C LEU A 417 -21.58 36.81 37.82
N SER A 418 -22.02 36.05 38.86
CA SER A 418 -22.80 36.68 39.93
C SER A 418 -21.81 37.47 40.76
N SER A 419 -21.89 38.79 40.55
CA SER A 419 -21.32 39.86 41.35
C SER A 419 -21.32 39.54 42.87
#